data_e83039a723cb55acdc60b3e75845eb2c
#
_entry.id   e83039a723cb55acdc60b3e75845eb2c
#
_cell.length_a   1.000
_cell.length_b   1.000
_cell.length_c   1.000
_cell.angle_alpha   90.00
_cell.angle_beta   90.00
_cell.angle_gamma   90.00
#
_symmetry.space_group_name_H-M   'P 1'
#
loop_
_entity.id
_entity.type
_entity.pdbx_description
1 polymer ?
#
loop_
_entity_poly.entity_id
_entity_poly.type
_entity_poly.pdbx_seq_one_letter_code
_entity_poly.pdbx_strand_id
1 'polypeptide(L)'
;MVIGSDAAGAQAPLILVNPAAGGGRAARVARALGQTPGRLIVTDSRDRMRELAGNASRGGHDRVIVIGGDGTVQDAVNGLLGTDDPVPLGIVPAGSGNDLARSLGLAHEARAALKVALGSRLATVDAGRARGAAADRWFVSAAGVGFDAQVAAALATRPRAAWLGSVGYLLTALAELRRFRNVRLSLRLETPDGELEIQQTCLFAAVANGPYYGGGMRICPAARVGDGLLDVCLVGDISRFGALREIPGIYRGAHVRNPAVSFFAVTALAIDGSALAHLDGEPFGALPVRFEVVPAALRIASARVGA
;
A
#
# COMPACT_ATOMS: atom_id res chain seq x y z
N MET A 1 22.84 -11.06 9.58
CA MET A 1 23.94 -11.70 8.83
C MET A 1 24.19 -10.87 7.58
N VAL A 2 25.32 -10.24 7.44
CA VAL A 2 25.71 -9.39 6.30
C VAL A 2 26.46 -10.28 5.31
N ILE A 3 25.95 -10.39 4.09
CA ILE A 3 26.65 -11.10 2.99
C ILE A 3 26.85 -10.06 1.88
N GLY A 4 28.06 -9.60 1.69
CA GLY A 4 28.40 -8.69 0.57
C GLY A 4 29.90 -8.44 0.50
N SER A 5 30.45 -8.42 -0.72
CA SER A 5 31.82 -7.99 -0.98
C SER A 5 31.89 -6.46 -1.00
N ASP A 6 32.77 -5.88 -0.21
CA ASP A 6 33.16 -4.45 -0.29
C ASP A 6 33.88 -4.18 -1.63
N ALA A 7 33.10 -3.79 -2.65
CA ALA A 7 33.66 -3.12 -3.84
C ALA A 7 33.55 -1.63 -3.59
N ALA A 8 34.61 -1.04 -3.07
CA ALA A 8 34.76 0.40 -2.88
C ALA A 8 34.76 1.09 -4.26
N GLY A 9 33.78 1.98 -4.50
CA GLY A 9 33.84 2.93 -5.61
C GLY A 9 32.60 3.13 -6.47
N ALA A 10 31.63 2.22 -6.50
CA ALA A 10 30.35 2.42 -7.17
C ALA A 10 29.23 2.45 -6.13
N GLN A 11 28.33 3.42 -6.25
CA GLN A 11 27.10 3.43 -5.46
C GLN A 11 26.33 2.12 -5.73
N ALA A 12 26.31 1.23 -4.74
CA ALA A 12 25.71 -0.09 -4.89
C ALA A 12 24.31 -0.10 -4.25
N PRO A 13 23.33 -0.86 -4.81
CA PRO A 13 22.00 -0.95 -4.25
C PRO A 13 22.01 -1.52 -2.84
N LEU A 14 21.12 -1.01 -1.98
CA LEU A 14 20.79 -1.59 -0.69
C LEU A 14 19.59 -2.53 -0.86
N ILE A 15 19.80 -3.83 -0.65
CA ILE A 15 18.74 -4.84 -0.80
C ILE A 15 18.23 -5.23 0.58
N LEU A 16 16.96 -4.94 0.85
CA LEU A 16 16.30 -5.20 2.13
C LEU A 16 15.31 -6.36 2.00
N VAL A 17 15.42 -7.32 2.88
CA VAL A 17 14.59 -8.54 2.88
C VAL A 17 13.84 -8.67 4.19
N ASN A 18 12.52 -8.74 4.15
CA ASN A 18 11.72 -9.18 5.29
C ASN A 18 11.51 -10.70 5.20
N PRO A 19 12.19 -11.51 5.99
CA PRO A 19 12.17 -12.97 5.86
C PRO A 19 10.79 -13.58 6.13
N ALA A 20 9.94 -12.92 6.92
CA ALA A 20 8.60 -13.39 7.26
C ALA A 20 7.57 -13.09 6.16
N ALA A 21 7.86 -12.17 5.24
CA ALA A 21 6.91 -11.76 4.22
C ALA A 21 6.47 -12.94 3.32
N GLY A 22 5.17 -12.96 3.02
CA GLY A 22 4.55 -14.01 2.20
C GLY A 22 4.67 -15.41 2.83
N GLY A 23 4.64 -15.53 4.16
CA GLY A 23 4.82 -16.82 4.85
C GLY A 23 6.20 -17.43 4.60
N GLY A 24 7.26 -16.61 4.62
CA GLY A 24 8.64 -17.03 4.36
C GLY A 24 9.01 -17.12 2.87
N ARG A 25 8.12 -16.67 1.96
CA ARG A 25 8.42 -16.62 0.52
C ARG A 25 9.58 -15.69 0.22
N ALA A 26 9.65 -14.50 0.85
CA ALA A 26 10.71 -13.53 0.63
C ALA A 26 12.10 -14.10 0.97
N ALA A 27 12.23 -14.86 2.06
CA ALA A 27 13.48 -15.53 2.40
C ALA A 27 13.87 -16.61 1.37
N ARG A 28 12.90 -17.32 0.81
CA ARG A 28 13.14 -18.30 -0.27
C ARG A 28 13.55 -17.61 -1.56
N VAL A 29 12.88 -16.50 -1.91
CA VAL A 29 13.22 -15.68 -3.08
C VAL A 29 14.64 -15.14 -2.96
N ALA A 30 15.00 -14.53 -1.82
CA ALA A 30 16.34 -13.98 -1.59
C ALA A 30 17.42 -15.06 -1.75
N ARG A 31 17.19 -16.25 -1.20
CA ARG A 31 18.11 -17.41 -1.36
C ARG A 31 18.21 -17.88 -2.82
N ALA A 32 17.09 -17.95 -3.53
CA ALA A 32 17.05 -18.41 -4.92
C ALA A 32 17.70 -17.42 -5.90
N LEU A 33 17.73 -16.12 -5.57
CA LEU A 33 18.43 -15.10 -6.34
C LEU A 33 19.97 -15.22 -6.19
N GLY A 34 20.45 -15.83 -5.11
CA GLY A 34 21.88 -16.07 -4.87
C GLY A 34 22.67 -14.80 -4.66
N GLN A 35 23.83 -14.66 -5.30
CA GLN A 35 24.62 -13.44 -5.26
C GLN A 35 23.93 -12.35 -6.08
N THR A 36 23.56 -11.28 -5.40
CA THR A 36 22.96 -10.09 -6.00
C THR A 36 23.96 -8.94 -5.95
N PRO A 37 24.00 -8.05 -6.96
CA PRO A 37 24.83 -6.85 -6.86
C PRO A 37 24.32 -5.98 -5.74
N GLY A 38 25.23 -5.53 -4.85
CA GLY A 38 24.91 -4.65 -3.74
C GLY A 38 24.91 -5.29 -2.36
N ARG A 39 24.50 -4.51 -1.36
CA ARG A 39 24.48 -4.91 0.04
C ARG A 39 23.13 -5.50 0.42
N LEU A 40 23.07 -6.80 0.69
CA LEU A 40 21.85 -7.46 1.13
C LEU A 40 21.78 -7.50 2.67
N ILE A 41 20.68 -7.01 3.23
CA ILE A 41 20.39 -7.05 4.67
C ILE A 41 19.03 -7.72 4.88
N VAL A 42 19.01 -8.74 5.74
CA VAL A 42 17.77 -9.34 6.24
C VAL A 42 17.32 -8.54 7.46
N THR A 43 16.12 -7.99 7.39
CA THR A 43 15.56 -7.19 8.48
C THR A 43 14.75 -8.07 9.42
N ASP A 44 14.80 -7.77 10.70
CA ASP A 44 14.11 -8.49 11.79
C ASP A 44 12.86 -7.74 12.29
N SER A 45 12.74 -6.45 11.94
CA SER A 45 11.64 -5.60 12.38
C SER A 45 11.26 -4.54 11.35
N ARG A 46 10.09 -3.98 11.52
CA ARG A 46 9.54 -2.89 10.70
C ARG A 46 10.33 -1.59 10.88
N ASP A 47 10.67 -1.26 12.11
CA ASP A 47 11.43 -0.05 12.42
C ASP A 47 12.83 -0.12 11.82
N ARG A 48 13.46 -1.30 11.84
CA ARG A 48 14.73 -1.52 11.17
C ARG A 48 14.64 -1.38 9.65
N MET A 49 13.53 -1.83 9.04
CA MET A 49 13.27 -1.62 7.61
C MET A 49 13.21 -0.13 7.28
N ARG A 50 12.42 0.65 8.05
CA ARG A 50 12.26 2.10 7.88
C ARG A 50 13.58 2.84 8.06
N GLU A 51 14.31 2.51 9.12
CA GLU A 51 15.62 3.09 9.42
C GLU A 51 16.63 2.88 8.29
N LEU A 52 16.77 1.64 7.82
CA LEU A 52 17.72 1.29 6.76
C LEU A 52 17.34 1.94 5.43
N ALA A 53 16.05 1.96 5.07
CA ALA A 53 15.58 2.61 3.86
C ALA A 53 15.81 4.14 3.93
N GLY A 54 15.50 4.79 5.06
CA GLY A 54 15.69 6.21 5.26
C GLY A 54 17.16 6.64 5.28
N ASN A 55 18.06 5.77 5.71
CA ASN A 55 19.49 6.07 5.72
C ASN A 55 20.23 5.65 4.43
N ALA A 56 19.53 5.15 3.42
CA ALA A 56 20.18 4.60 2.23
C ALA A 56 21.04 5.63 1.47
N SER A 57 20.53 6.86 1.25
CA SER A 57 21.28 7.93 0.60
C SER A 57 22.56 8.29 1.40
N ARG A 58 22.42 8.47 2.73
CA ARG A 58 23.56 8.75 3.62
C ARG A 58 24.57 7.59 3.67
N GLY A 59 24.09 6.36 3.47
CA GLY A 59 24.94 5.17 3.38
C GLY A 59 25.66 5.00 2.03
N GLY A 60 25.52 5.95 1.11
CA GLY A 60 26.14 5.92 -0.22
C GLY A 60 25.46 4.92 -1.19
N HIS A 61 24.22 4.53 -0.94
CA HIS A 61 23.47 3.65 -1.82
C HIS A 61 22.72 4.46 -2.89
N ASP A 62 22.75 3.98 -4.14
CA ASP A 62 22.08 4.62 -5.27
C ASP A 62 20.58 4.31 -5.33
N ARG A 63 20.14 3.24 -4.65
CA ARG A 63 18.73 2.79 -4.55
C ARG A 63 18.50 1.85 -3.40
N VAL A 64 17.24 1.69 -3.02
CA VAL A 64 16.76 0.62 -2.14
C VAL A 64 16.01 -0.41 -2.99
N ILE A 65 16.31 -1.71 -2.81
CA ILE A 65 15.54 -2.80 -3.39
C ILE A 65 14.89 -3.59 -2.27
N VAL A 66 13.58 -3.74 -2.31
CA VAL A 66 12.81 -4.48 -1.31
C VAL A 66 12.40 -5.84 -1.85
N ILE A 67 12.74 -6.91 -1.13
CA ILE A 67 12.22 -8.27 -1.38
C ILE A 67 11.17 -8.54 -0.30
N GLY A 68 9.88 -8.40 -0.66
CA GLY A 68 8.79 -8.49 0.32
C GLY A 68 7.40 -8.34 -0.27
N GLY A 69 6.41 -8.20 0.59
CA GLY A 69 5.03 -7.90 0.26
C GLY A 69 4.68 -6.43 0.55
N ASP A 70 3.38 -6.11 0.47
CA ASP A 70 2.86 -4.74 0.60
C ASP A 70 3.31 -4.06 1.90
N GLY A 71 3.22 -4.73 3.06
CA GLY A 71 3.67 -4.17 4.32
C GLY A 71 5.18 -3.88 4.36
N THR A 72 6.01 -4.71 3.68
CA THR A 72 7.46 -4.47 3.60
C THR A 72 7.77 -3.26 2.70
N VAL A 73 7.04 -3.13 1.59
CA VAL A 73 7.14 -1.97 0.69
C VAL A 73 6.70 -0.71 1.42
N GLN A 74 5.59 -0.75 2.15
CA GLN A 74 5.10 0.36 2.94
C GLN A 74 6.11 0.84 3.98
N ASP A 75 6.75 -0.09 4.72
CA ASP A 75 7.78 0.27 5.70
C ASP A 75 8.98 0.95 5.04
N ALA A 76 9.45 0.43 3.90
CA ALA A 76 10.55 1.04 3.16
C ALA A 76 10.16 2.44 2.64
N VAL A 77 8.95 2.61 2.11
CA VAL A 77 8.43 3.91 1.66
C VAL A 77 8.36 4.92 2.80
N ASN A 78 7.85 4.52 3.97
CA ASN A 78 7.81 5.42 5.13
C ASN A 78 9.22 5.80 5.62
N GLY A 79 10.21 4.94 5.43
CA GLY A 79 11.62 5.29 5.66
C GLY A 79 12.16 6.28 4.61
N LEU A 80 11.95 6.00 3.33
CA LEU A 80 12.41 6.84 2.22
C LEU A 80 11.79 8.24 2.26
N LEU A 81 10.46 8.34 2.40
CA LEU A 81 9.74 9.61 2.43
C LEU A 81 9.88 10.37 3.77
N GLY A 82 10.53 9.79 4.74
CA GLY A 82 10.99 10.47 5.96
C GLY A 82 12.27 11.28 5.78
N THR A 83 12.82 11.34 4.55
CA THR A 83 14.08 12.07 4.25
C THR A 83 13.88 13.08 3.12
N ASP A 84 14.76 14.08 3.05
CA ASP A 84 14.71 15.14 2.03
C ASP A 84 15.20 14.66 0.64
N ASP A 85 15.98 13.57 0.58
CA ASP A 85 16.55 13.04 -0.66
C ASP A 85 16.33 11.51 -0.76
N PRO A 86 15.11 11.07 -1.10
CA PRO A 86 14.81 9.64 -1.24
C PRO A 86 15.47 9.05 -2.48
N VAL A 87 16.27 8.01 -2.29
CA VAL A 87 16.81 7.22 -3.40
C VAL A 87 15.69 6.41 -4.08
N PRO A 88 15.86 6.05 -5.37
CA PRO A 88 14.89 5.20 -6.08
C PRO A 88 14.59 3.87 -5.38
N LEU A 89 13.35 3.41 -5.51
CA LEU A 89 12.88 2.14 -4.96
C LEU A 89 12.77 1.07 -6.06
N GLY A 90 13.36 -0.09 -5.84
CA GLY A 90 13.11 -1.31 -6.60
C GLY A 90 12.25 -2.27 -5.78
N ILE A 91 11.35 -3.00 -6.44
CA ILE A 91 10.45 -3.97 -5.77
C ILE A 91 10.62 -5.34 -6.39
N VAL A 92 10.91 -6.35 -5.55
CA VAL A 92 10.83 -7.78 -5.90
C VAL A 92 9.65 -8.37 -5.12
N PRO A 93 8.49 -8.57 -5.77
CA PRO A 93 7.27 -8.98 -5.09
C PRO A 93 7.40 -10.39 -4.50
N ALA A 94 7.20 -10.52 -3.19
CA ALA A 94 7.26 -11.80 -2.48
C ALA A 94 6.12 -11.97 -1.45
N GLY A 95 5.16 -11.06 -1.45
CA GLY A 95 3.96 -11.12 -0.62
C GLY A 95 2.82 -11.92 -1.27
N SER A 96 1.66 -11.92 -0.60
CA SER A 96 0.40 -12.51 -1.12
C SER A 96 -0.41 -11.53 -1.98
N GLY A 97 -0.39 -10.23 -1.66
CA GLY A 97 -1.11 -9.17 -2.40
C GLY A 97 -0.26 -8.58 -3.51
N ASN A 98 0.81 -7.90 -3.13
CA ASN A 98 1.72 -7.14 -3.99
C ASN A 98 0.97 -6.08 -4.82
N ASP A 99 0.10 -5.31 -4.16
CA ASP A 99 -0.86 -4.42 -4.81
C ASP A 99 -0.18 -3.26 -5.55
N LEU A 100 0.85 -2.63 -4.96
CA LEU A 100 1.63 -1.61 -5.66
C LEU A 100 2.39 -2.20 -6.86
N ALA A 101 3.02 -3.37 -6.69
CA ALA A 101 3.72 -4.03 -7.79
C ALA A 101 2.76 -4.40 -8.94
N ARG A 102 1.53 -4.81 -8.60
CA ARG A 102 0.46 -5.06 -9.56
C ARG A 102 0.03 -3.78 -10.29
N SER A 103 -0.16 -2.68 -9.57
CA SER A 103 -0.51 -1.37 -10.13
C SER A 103 0.55 -0.88 -11.12
N LEU A 104 1.82 -1.13 -10.84
CA LEU A 104 2.96 -0.80 -11.70
C LEU A 104 3.22 -1.83 -12.82
N GLY A 105 2.47 -2.94 -12.87
CA GLY A 105 2.66 -4.01 -13.85
C GLY A 105 4.02 -4.71 -13.73
N LEU A 106 4.57 -4.78 -12.51
CA LEU A 106 5.85 -5.45 -12.26
C LEU A 106 5.70 -6.98 -12.39
N ALA A 107 6.77 -7.63 -12.85
CA ALA A 107 6.82 -9.08 -12.98
C ALA A 107 6.70 -9.76 -11.62
N HIS A 108 5.95 -10.86 -11.56
CA HIS A 108 5.86 -11.70 -10.36
C HIS A 108 7.02 -12.71 -10.27
N GLU A 109 7.72 -12.97 -11.35
CA GLU A 109 8.90 -13.83 -11.36
C GLU A 109 10.09 -13.05 -10.75
N ALA A 110 10.75 -13.63 -9.75
CA ALA A 110 11.72 -12.95 -8.91
C ALA A 110 12.93 -12.40 -9.67
N ARG A 111 13.47 -13.18 -10.63
CA ARG A 111 14.65 -12.76 -11.41
C ARG A 111 14.30 -11.64 -12.38
N ALA A 112 13.12 -11.71 -13.04
CA ALA A 112 12.64 -10.65 -13.90
C ALA A 112 12.36 -9.37 -13.11
N ALA A 113 11.75 -9.47 -11.91
CA ALA A 113 11.53 -8.35 -11.03
C ALA A 113 12.84 -7.73 -10.54
N LEU A 114 13.83 -8.53 -10.16
CA LEU A 114 15.15 -8.05 -9.77
C LEU A 114 15.86 -7.33 -10.94
N LYS A 115 15.78 -7.87 -12.16
CA LYS A 115 16.32 -7.21 -13.35
C LYS A 115 15.71 -5.83 -13.56
N VAL A 116 14.40 -5.69 -13.37
CA VAL A 116 13.71 -4.39 -13.43
C VAL A 116 14.17 -3.49 -12.27
N ALA A 117 14.22 -4.00 -11.05
CA ALA A 117 14.63 -3.26 -9.86
C ALA A 117 16.06 -2.69 -9.95
N LEU A 118 16.95 -3.38 -10.66
CA LEU A 118 18.33 -2.95 -10.94
C LEU A 118 18.44 -2.06 -12.18
N GLY A 119 17.38 -1.96 -12.97
CA GLY A 119 17.37 -1.18 -14.22
C GLY A 119 17.39 0.32 -13.99
N SER A 120 17.78 1.07 -15.02
CA SER A 120 17.85 2.54 -14.98
C SER A 120 16.51 3.23 -15.27
N ARG A 121 15.50 2.50 -15.71
CA ARG A 121 14.17 3.08 -15.98
C ARG A 121 13.40 3.26 -14.69
N LEU A 122 12.95 4.49 -14.43
CA LEU A 122 12.19 4.86 -13.25
C LEU A 122 10.84 5.41 -13.69
N ALA A 123 9.77 4.99 -13.01
CA ALA A 123 8.48 5.64 -13.04
C ALA A 123 8.37 6.56 -11.83
N THR A 124 7.74 7.70 -12.03
CA THR A 124 7.38 8.60 -10.95
C THR A 124 6.02 8.17 -10.41
N VAL A 125 5.93 8.05 -9.10
CA VAL A 125 4.74 7.54 -8.39
C VAL A 125 4.37 8.50 -7.28
N ASP A 126 3.10 8.79 -7.17
CA ASP A 126 2.55 9.58 -6.09
C ASP A 126 2.52 8.78 -4.78
N ALA A 127 2.42 9.46 -3.68
CA ALA A 127 2.14 8.85 -2.38
C ALA A 127 1.00 9.58 -1.69
N GLY A 128 0.14 8.83 -1.02
CA GLY A 128 -0.81 9.41 -0.11
C GLY A 128 -0.17 9.67 1.26
N ARG A 129 -0.50 10.78 1.89
CA ARG A 129 -0.13 11.11 3.26
C ARG A 129 -1.38 11.22 4.12
N ALA A 130 -1.41 10.50 5.23
CA ALA A 130 -2.50 10.52 6.18
C ALA A 130 -2.05 11.20 7.47
N ARG A 131 -2.80 12.21 7.91
CA ARG A 131 -2.58 12.92 9.17
C ARG A 131 -3.79 12.75 10.07
N GLY A 132 -3.55 12.16 11.24
CA GLY A 132 -4.52 12.00 12.31
C GLY A 132 -4.00 12.61 13.63
N ALA A 133 -4.79 12.52 14.69
CA ALA A 133 -4.42 13.10 15.99
C ALA A 133 -3.11 12.56 16.58
N ALA A 134 -2.78 11.29 16.33
CA ALA A 134 -1.64 10.60 16.94
C ALA A 134 -0.56 10.19 15.94
N ALA A 135 -0.76 10.37 14.64
CA ALA A 135 0.14 9.85 13.63
C ALA A 135 0.11 10.67 12.34
N ASP A 136 1.26 10.69 11.66
CA ASP A 136 1.48 11.21 10.32
C ASP A 136 2.26 10.13 9.57
N ARG A 137 1.65 9.54 8.53
CA ARG A 137 2.21 8.38 7.81
C ARG A 137 1.86 8.41 6.34
N TRP A 138 2.71 7.75 5.55
CA TRP A 138 2.56 7.58 4.11
C TRP A 138 1.85 6.26 3.78
N PHE A 139 1.12 6.25 2.67
CA PHE A 139 0.61 5.04 2.03
C PHE A 139 0.81 5.13 0.51
N VAL A 140 0.90 3.99 -0.16
CA VAL A 140 1.20 3.93 -1.59
C VAL A 140 0.20 3.11 -2.40
N SER A 141 -0.62 2.30 -1.75
CA SER A 141 -1.70 1.55 -2.41
C SER A 141 -3.04 2.18 -2.08
N ALA A 142 -3.50 2.06 -0.84
CA ALA A 142 -4.75 2.68 -0.40
C ALA A 142 -4.84 2.81 1.11
N ALA A 143 -5.58 3.83 1.55
CA ALA A 143 -6.13 3.93 2.89
C ALA A 143 -7.60 3.53 2.88
N GLY A 144 -8.14 3.18 4.05
CA GLY A 144 -9.55 2.88 4.19
C GLY A 144 -10.10 3.30 5.54
N VAL A 145 -11.40 3.61 5.56
CA VAL A 145 -12.13 4.09 6.74
C VAL A 145 -13.44 3.33 6.87
N GLY A 146 -13.75 2.83 8.06
CA GLY A 146 -14.98 2.10 8.34
C GLY A 146 -14.79 0.59 8.38
N PHE A 147 -15.59 -0.16 7.62
CA PHE A 147 -15.58 -1.63 7.69
C PHE A 147 -14.21 -2.24 7.39
N ASP A 148 -13.54 -1.80 6.36
CA ASP A 148 -12.23 -2.34 5.97
C ASP A 148 -11.14 -2.04 7.01
N ALA A 149 -11.19 -0.89 7.66
CA ALA A 149 -10.31 -0.55 8.78
C ALA A 149 -10.59 -1.42 10.01
N GLN A 150 -11.84 -1.77 10.27
CA GLN A 150 -12.17 -2.73 11.32
C GLN A 150 -11.62 -4.13 11.00
N VAL A 151 -11.69 -4.56 9.74
CA VAL A 151 -11.09 -5.82 9.29
C VAL A 151 -9.58 -5.81 9.47
N ALA A 152 -8.91 -4.71 9.09
CA ALA A 152 -7.46 -4.55 9.26
C ALA A 152 -7.07 -4.61 10.75
N ALA A 153 -7.80 -3.91 11.63
CA ALA A 153 -7.58 -3.94 13.07
C ALA A 153 -7.79 -5.34 13.67
N ALA A 154 -8.84 -6.04 13.25
CA ALA A 154 -9.11 -7.41 13.69
C ALA A 154 -8.03 -8.39 13.21
N LEU A 155 -7.52 -8.22 11.99
CA LEU A 155 -6.46 -9.05 11.45
C LEU A 155 -5.12 -8.83 12.17
N ALA A 156 -4.81 -7.58 12.56
CA ALA A 156 -3.61 -7.24 13.32
C ALA A 156 -3.53 -7.97 14.67
N THR A 157 -4.68 -8.31 15.27
CA THR A 157 -4.76 -9.07 16.53
C THR A 157 -4.81 -10.59 16.33
N ARG A 158 -4.85 -11.07 15.07
CA ARG A 158 -5.01 -12.50 14.72
C ARG A 158 -3.85 -13.00 13.85
N PRO A 159 -2.65 -13.24 14.42
CA PRO A 159 -1.46 -13.57 13.63
C PRO A 159 -1.62 -14.82 12.76
N ARG A 160 -2.41 -15.81 13.20
CA ARG A 160 -2.70 -17.02 12.40
C ARG A 160 -3.51 -16.70 11.14
N ALA A 161 -4.49 -15.79 11.23
CA ALA A 161 -5.27 -15.35 10.08
C ALA A 161 -4.42 -14.50 9.14
N ALA A 162 -3.60 -13.59 9.68
CA ALA A 162 -2.68 -12.78 8.90
C ALA A 162 -1.69 -13.63 8.08
N TRP A 163 -1.24 -14.76 8.63
CA TRP A 163 -0.35 -15.69 7.94
C TRP A 163 -0.99 -16.36 6.71
N LEU A 164 -2.32 -16.50 6.66
CA LEU A 164 -3.07 -17.03 5.52
C LEU A 164 -3.23 -16.01 4.36
N GLY A 165 -2.70 -14.81 4.48
CA GLY A 165 -2.75 -13.78 3.44
C GLY A 165 -4.17 -13.40 3.03
N SER A 166 -4.47 -13.37 1.74
CA SER A 166 -5.78 -12.95 1.21
C SER A 166 -6.95 -13.83 1.72
N VAL A 167 -6.72 -15.12 1.97
CA VAL A 167 -7.74 -16.00 2.54
C VAL A 167 -8.05 -15.62 3.98
N GLY A 168 -7.03 -15.33 4.77
CA GLY A 168 -7.19 -14.88 6.16
C GLY A 168 -7.91 -13.53 6.24
N TYR A 169 -7.60 -12.61 5.31
CA TYR A 169 -8.32 -11.35 5.18
C TYR A 169 -9.81 -11.58 4.88
N LEU A 170 -10.15 -12.42 3.89
CA LEU A 170 -11.53 -12.72 3.52
C LEU A 170 -12.31 -13.35 4.69
N LEU A 171 -11.74 -14.33 5.37
CA LEU A 171 -12.38 -14.98 6.52
C LEU A 171 -12.61 -13.98 7.66
N THR A 172 -11.66 -13.09 7.91
CA THR A 172 -11.79 -12.03 8.91
C THR A 172 -12.88 -11.04 8.50
N ALA A 173 -12.91 -10.62 7.24
CA ALA A 173 -13.95 -9.73 6.70
C ALA A 173 -15.36 -10.34 6.85
N LEU A 174 -15.53 -11.63 6.54
CA LEU A 174 -16.81 -12.32 6.72
C LEU A 174 -17.22 -12.40 8.19
N ALA A 175 -16.28 -12.60 9.10
CA ALA A 175 -16.55 -12.64 10.53
C ALA A 175 -16.94 -11.25 11.08
N GLU A 176 -16.21 -10.22 10.69
CA GLU A 176 -16.47 -8.83 11.13
C GLU A 176 -17.79 -8.29 10.52
N LEU A 177 -18.11 -8.63 9.26
CA LEU A 177 -19.34 -8.19 8.60
C LEU A 177 -20.61 -8.57 9.37
N ARG A 178 -20.59 -9.68 10.13
CA ARG A 178 -21.74 -10.11 10.98
C ARG A 178 -22.05 -9.11 12.09
N ARG A 179 -21.08 -8.35 12.56
CA ARG A 179 -21.18 -7.44 13.72
C ARG A 179 -21.11 -5.98 13.31
N PHE A 180 -20.55 -5.68 12.14
CA PHE A 180 -20.38 -4.31 11.68
C PHE A 180 -21.73 -3.62 11.46
N ARG A 181 -21.79 -2.35 11.78
CA ARG A 181 -22.88 -1.44 11.44
C ARG A 181 -22.34 -0.31 10.60
N ASN A 182 -23.04 0.05 9.55
CA ASN A 182 -22.69 1.18 8.71
C ASN A 182 -22.52 2.44 9.57
N VAL A 183 -21.54 3.24 9.23
CA VAL A 183 -21.14 4.42 10.01
C VAL A 183 -21.51 5.69 9.28
N ARG A 184 -21.90 6.74 10.03
CA ARG A 184 -22.09 8.05 9.45
C ARG A 184 -20.75 8.74 9.35
N LEU A 185 -20.38 9.14 8.13
CA LEU A 185 -19.15 9.87 7.84
C LEU A 185 -19.48 11.24 7.27
N SER A 186 -18.63 12.22 7.58
CA SER A 186 -18.58 13.53 6.94
C SER A 186 -17.27 13.63 6.18
N LEU A 187 -17.34 13.86 4.88
CA LEU A 187 -16.20 13.98 3.99
C LEU A 187 -16.16 15.39 3.42
N ARG A 188 -15.01 16.05 3.52
CA ARG A 188 -14.70 17.28 2.79
C ARG A 188 -13.63 16.95 1.76
N LEU A 189 -13.99 17.03 0.49
CA LEU A 189 -13.16 16.64 -0.64
C LEU A 189 -12.67 17.89 -1.37
N GLU A 190 -11.37 17.95 -1.63
CA GLU A 190 -10.74 18.95 -2.49
C GLU A 190 -10.53 18.28 -3.85
N THR A 191 -11.41 18.56 -4.80
CA THR A 191 -11.38 18.00 -6.16
C THR A 191 -10.78 19.01 -7.13
N PRO A 192 -10.31 18.58 -8.32
CA PRO A 192 -9.89 19.51 -9.37
C PRO A 192 -10.95 20.55 -9.78
N ASP A 193 -12.23 20.22 -9.60
CA ASP A 193 -13.36 21.07 -9.97
C ASP A 193 -13.86 21.96 -8.81
N GLY A 194 -13.28 21.84 -7.62
CA GLY A 194 -13.65 22.59 -6.43
C GLY A 194 -13.89 21.72 -5.19
N GLU A 195 -14.37 22.33 -4.12
CA GLU A 195 -14.67 21.65 -2.86
C GLU A 195 -16.06 21.01 -2.88
N LEU A 196 -16.16 19.82 -2.27
CA LEU A 196 -17.42 19.09 -2.11
C LEU A 196 -17.54 18.55 -0.68
N GLU A 197 -18.70 18.75 -0.07
CA GLU A 197 -19.03 18.15 1.24
C GLU A 197 -20.07 17.05 1.08
N ILE A 198 -19.81 15.89 1.69
CA ILE A 198 -20.69 14.74 1.69
C ILE A 198 -20.91 14.28 3.12
N GLN A 199 -22.17 14.12 3.50
CA GLN A 199 -22.52 13.48 4.77
C GLN A 199 -23.49 12.35 4.50
N GLN A 200 -23.04 11.12 4.75
CA GLN A 200 -23.90 9.95 4.58
C GLN A 200 -23.50 8.80 5.48
N THR A 201 -24.41 7.85 5.64
CA THR A 201 -24.14 6.55 6.22
C THR A 201 -23.52 5.66 5.15
N CYS A 202 -22.41 5.00 5.47
CA CYS A 202 -21.67 4.16 4.54
C CYS A 202 -21.10 2.92 5.22
N LEU A 203 -20.84 1.91 4.42
CA LEU A 203 -20.11 0.72 4.83
C LEU A 203 -18.64 1.07 5.04
N PHE A 204 -18.00 1.71 4.06
CA PHE A 204 -16.63 2.20 4.13
C PHE A 204 -16.33 3.25 3.07
N ALA A 205 -15.21 3.95 3.25
CA ALA A 205 -14.57 4.79 2.24
C ALA A 205 -13.15 4.29 2.02
N ALA A 206 -12.79 3.95 0.78
CA ALA A 206 -11.41 3.69 0.39
C ALA A 206 -10.82 4.94 -0.28
N VAL A 207 -9.58 5.28 0.04
CA VAL A 207 -8.80 6.39 -0.50
C VAL A 207 -7.57 5.79 -1.17
N ALA A 208 -7.61 5.65 -2.48
CA ALA A 208 -6.67 4.86 -3.25
C ALA A 208 -5.70 5.74 -4.06
N ASN A 209 -4.42 5.38 -4.03
CA ASN A 209 -3.39 5.92 -4.92
C ASN A 209 -3.27 5.10 -6.20
N GLY A 210 -3.76 3.88 -6.21
CA GLY A 210 -3.74 2.98 -7.35
C GLY A 210 -4.96 2.07 -7.39
N PRO A 211 -5.14 1.29 -8.47
CA PRO A 211 -6.37 0.53 -8.69
C PRO A 211 -6.56 -0.66 -7.74
N TYR A 212 -5.49 -1.16 -7.11
CA TYR A 212 -5.52 -2.39 -6.33
C TYR A 212 -5.21 -2.18 -4.87
N TYR A 213 -5.95 -2.88 -3.99
CA TYR A 213 -5.64 -2.99 -2.57
C TYR A 213 -6.15 -4.32 -1.99
N GLY A 214 -5.75 -4.64 -0.76
CA GLY A 214 -6.29 -5.79 -0.01
C GLY A 214 -6.03 -7.15 -0.68
N GLY A 215 -4.94 -7.30 -1.42
CA GLY A 215 -4.56 -8.54 -2.08
C GLY A 215 -5.18 -8.73 -3.47
N GLY A 216 -5.28 -7.67 -4.23
CA GLY A 216 -5.70 -7.69 -5.63
C GLY A 216 -7.17 -7.32 -5.86
N MET A 217 -7.87 -6.83 -4.86
CA MET A 217 -9.19 -6.20 -5.05
C MET A 217 -9.03 -4.92 -5.88
N ARG A 218 -9.77 -4.80 -6.95
CA ARG A 218 -9.72 -3.65 -7.86
C ARG A 218 -10.71 -2.58 -7.41
N ILE A 219 -10.39 -1.93 -6.28
CA ILE A 219 -11.31 -1.03 -5.57
C ILE A 219 -11.57 0.30 -6.31
N CYS A 220 -10.55 0.88 -6.92
CA CYS A 220 -10.66 2.09 -7.76
C CYS A 220 -10.13 1.77 -9.15
N PRO A 221 -10.96 1.15 -10.04
CA PRO A 221 -10.47 0.62 -11.33
C PRO A 221 -9.87 1.66 -12.27
N ALA A 222 -10.22 2.94 -12.12
CA ALA A 222 -9.72 4.05 -12.92
C ALA A 222 -8.47 4.71 -12.34
N ALA A 223 -8.13 4.44 -11.08
CA ALA A 223 -7.01 5.06 -10.38
C ALA A 223 -5.67 4.84 -11.09
N ARG A 224 -4.80 5.85 -11.03
CA ARG A 224 -3.45 5.85 -11.60
C ARG A 224 -2.45 6.34 -10.57
N VAL A 225 -1.37 5.62 -10.39
CA VAL A 225 -0.35 5.88 -9.34
C VAL A 225 0.52 7.12 -9.56
N GLY A 226 0.29 7.93 -10.60
CA GLY A 226 1.17 9.06 -10.94
C GLY A 226 0.45 10.20 -11.67
N ASP A 227 -0.83 10.42 -11.41
CA ASP A 227 -1.63 11.49 -12.03
C ASP A 227 -1.89 12.68 -11.10
N GLY A 228 -1.30 12.67 -9.89
CA GLY A 228 -1.44 13.74 -8.90
C GLY A 228 -2.77 13.71 -8.16
N LEU A 229 -3.50 12.59 -8.17
CA LEU A 229 -4.80 12.45 -7.54
C LEU A 229 -4.86 11.21 -6.63
N LEU A 230 -5.79 11.24 -5.68
CA LEU A 230 -6.27 10.07 -4.96
C LEU A 230 -7.70 9.78 -5.41
N ASP A 231 -8.01 8.52 -5.61
CA ASP A 231 -9.36 8.06 -5.96
C ASP A 231 -10.11 7.60 -4.71
N VAL A 232 -11.25 8.21 -4.43
CA VAL A 232 -12.11 7.84 -3.32
C VAL A 232 -13.21 6.92 -3.84
N CYS A 233 -13.28 5.69 -3.31
CA CYS A 233 -14.42 4.80 -3.50
C CYS A 233 -15.27 4.82 -2.23
N LEU A 234 -16.45 5.43 -2.29
CA LEU A 234 -17.37 5.53 -1.17
C LEU A 234 -18.50 4.52 -1.35
N VAL A 235 -18.56 3.52 -0.48
CA VAL A 235 -19.60 2.50 -0.46
C VAL A 235 -20.67 2.92 0.55
N GLY A 236 -21.81 3.34 0.07
CA GLY A 236 -22.93 3.87 0.85
C GLY A 236 -23.60 2.85 1.77
N ASP A 237 -24.82 3.15 2.17
CA ASP A 237 -25.59 2.33 3.10
C ASP A 237 -26.12 1.07 2.40
N ILE A 238 -25.30 0.02 2.36
CA ILE A 238 -25.67 -1.29 1.84
C ILE A 238 -25.85 -2.29 2.99
N SER A 239 -26.78 -3.22 2.82
CA SER A 239 -26.98 -4.29 3.78
C SER A 239 -25.78 -5.24 3.79
N ARG A 240 -25.59 -5.97 4.91
CA ARG A 240 -24.53 -6.99 5.02
C ARG A 240 -24.61 -8.05 3.94
N PHE A 241 -25.82 -8.42 3.53
CA PHE A 241 -26.05 -9.37 2.45
C PHE A 241 -25.66 -8.76 1.09
N GLY A 242 -26.01 -7.49 0.87
CA GLY A 242 -25.56 -6.73 -0.28
C GLY A 242 -24.04 -6.67 -0.38
N ALA A 243 -23.37 -6.31 0.73
CA ALA A 243 -21.91 -6.26 0.78
C ALA A 243 -21.27 -7.63 0.45
N LEU A 244 -21.79 -8.72 1.01
CA LEU A 244 -21.31 -10.08 0.73
C LEU A 244 -21.42 -10.45 -0.75
N ARG A 245 -22.50 -10.04 -1.39
CA ARG A 245 -22.75 -10.31 -2.82
C ARG A 245 -21.77 -9.55 -3.73
N GLU A 246 -21.30 -8.37 -3.31
CA GLU A 246 -20.38 -7.54 -4.09
C GLU A 246 -18.93 -8.05 -4.04
N ILE A 247 -18.51 -8.80 -3.00
CA ILE A 247 -17.11 -9.22 -2.81
C ILE A 247 -16.50 -9.86 -4.07
N PRO A 248 -17.12 -10.83 -4.76
CA PRO A 248 -16.53 -11.41 -5.97
C PRO A 248 -16.40 -10.41 -7.13
N GLY A 249 -17.33 -9.42 -7.16
CA GLY A 249 -17.34 -8.35 -8.17
C GLY A 249 -16.19 -7.37 -8.01
N ILE A 250 -15.75 -7.08 -6.78
CA ILE A 250 -14.68 -6.12 -6.48
C ILE A 250 -13.36 -6.54 -7.14
N TYR A 251 -13.03 -7.82 -7.16
CA TYR A 251 -11.81 -8.31 -7.83
C TYR A 251 -11.78 -8.05 -9.33
N ARG A 252 -12.96 -7.91 -9.96
CA ARG A 252 -13.14 -7.59 -11.38
C ARG A 252 -13.45 -6.11 -11.62
N GLY A 253 -13.60 -5.30 -10.56
CA GLY A 253 -14.05 -3.92 -10.63
C GLY A 253 -15.53 -3.77 -11.01
N ALA A 254 -16.36 -4.80 -10.86
CA ALA A 254 -17.76 -4.78 -11.27
C ALA A 254 -18.65 -3.92 -10.35
N HIS A 255 -18.22 -3.65 -9.12
CA HIS A 255 -18.90 -2.81 -8.14
C HIS A 255 -19.10 -1.35 -8.61
N VAL A 256 -18.38 -0.91 -9.62
CA VAL A 256 -18.59 0.42 -10.25
C VAL A 256 -20.01 0.61 -10.82
N ARG A 257 -20.74 -0.49 -11.04
CA ARG A 257 -22.11 -0.47 -11.54
C ARG A 257 -23.15 -0.42 -10.42
N ASN A 258 -22.72 -0.58 -9.17
CA ASN A 258 -23.65 -0.53 -8.04
C ASN A 258 -24.01 0.94 -7.73
N PRO A 259 -25.32 1.30 -7.72
CA PRO A 259 -25.75 2.68 -7.46
C PRO A 259 -25.41 3.17 -6.05
N ALA A 260 -25.08 2.27 -5.11
CA ALA A 260 -24.64 2.63 -3.76
C ALA A 260 -23.14 2.93 -3.69
N VAL A 261 -22.42 2.86 -4.82
CA VAL A 261 -20.97 3.13 -4.87
C VAL A 261 -20.72 4.41 -5.67
N SER A 262 -20.00 5.34 -5.07
CA SER A 262 -19.60 6.60 -5.70
C SER A 262 -18.09 6.73 -5.76
N PHE A 263 -17.59 7.40 -6.79
CA PHE A 263 -16.16 7.63 -7.00
C PHE A 263 -15.88 9.12 -7.14
N PHE A 264 -14.77 9.57 -6.55
CA PHE A 264 -14.30 10.95 -6.61
C PHE A 264 -12.79 10.95 -6.77
N ALA A 265 -12.28 11.82 -7.66
CA ALA A 265 -10.85 12.12 -7.75
C ALA A 265 -10.56 13.38 -6.93
N VAL A 266 -9.55 13.32 -6.05
CA VAL A 266 -9.28 14.38 -5.09
C VAL A 266 -7.77 14.65 -4.98
N THR A 267 -7.40 15.89 -4.65
CA THR A 267 -6.03 16.22 -4.23
C THR A 267 -5.87 16.06 -2.72
N ALA A 268 -6.95 16.29 -1.97
CA ALA A 268 -6.99 16.03 -0.55
C ALA A 268 -8.44 15.76 -0.09
N LEU A 269 -8.57 15.12 1.07
CA LEU A 269 -9.86 14.98 1.74
C LEU A 269 -9.68 14.88 3.24
N ALA A 270 -10.67 15.40 3.99
CA ALA A 270 -10.79 15.17 5.43
C ALA A 270 -12.03 14.31 5.69
N ILE A 271 -11.87 13.27 6.50
CA ILE A 271 -12.97 12.39 6.91
C ILE A 271 -13.14 12.49 8.42
N ASP A 272 -14.37 12.72 8.85
CA ASP A 272 -14.79 12.79 10.23
C ASP A 272 -15.91 11.79 10.51
N GLY A 273 -16.04 11.35 11.76
CA GLY A 273 -17.05 10.40 12.21
C GLY A 273 -16.53 9.43 13.28
N SER A 274 -17.36 8.44 13.61
CA SER A 274 -16.99 7.43 14.62
C SER A 274 -16.55 6.14 13.95
N ALA A 275 -15.34 6.16 13.38
CA ALA A 275 -14.76 5.01 12.68
C ALA A 275 -13.22 4.94 12.85
N LEU A 276 -12.65 3.79 12.46
CA LEU A 276 -11.21 3.59 12.37
C LEU A 276 -10.74 3.81 10.93
N ALA A 277 -9.46 4.13 10.80
CA ALA A 277 -8.73 4.19 9.54
C ALA A 277 -7.58 3.17 9.52
N HIS A 278 -7.21 2.73 8.31
CA HIS A 278 -6.01 1.94 8.04
C HIS A 278 -5.24 2.52 6.85
N LEU A 279 -3.95 2.21 6.74
CA LEU A 279 -3.09 2.54 5.61
C LEU A 279 -2.42 1.27 5.11
N ASP A 280 -2.59 0.95 3.82
CA ASP A 280 -2.03 -0.25 3.18
C ASP A 280 -2.27 -1.55 3.98
N GLY A 281 -3.46 -1.66 4.60
CA GLY A 281 -3.87 -2.81 5.41
C GLY A 281 -3.42 -2.77 6.88
N GLU A 282 -2.80 -1.68 7.34
CA GLU A 282 -2.34 -1.53 8.72
C GLU A 282 -3.14 -0.51 9.50
N PRO A 283 -3.53 -0.81 10.75
CA PRO A 283 -4.24 0.13 11.58
C PRO A 283 -3.51 1.48 11.67
N PHE A 284 -4.27 2.57 11.48
CA PHE A 284 -3.75 3.94 11.60
C PHE A 284 -4.27 4.65 12.84
N GLY A 285 -5.56 4.55 13.12
CA GLY A 285 -6.19 5.18 14.27
C GLY A 285 -7.65 5.52 14.04
N ALA A 286 -8.21 6.31 14.96
CA ALA A 286 -9.58 6.82 14.87
C ALA A 286 -9.63 8.12 14.03
N LEU A 287 -10.80 8.43 13.49
CA LEU A 287 -11.09 9.72 12.88
C LEU A 287 -11.10 10.86 13.95
N PRO A 288 -10.89 12.14 13.55
CA PRO A 288 -10.76 12.61 12.17
C PRO A 288 -9.37 12.33 11.56
N VAL A 289 -9.34 12.13 10.24
CA VAL A 289 -8.10 11.96 9.46
C VAL A 289 -8.18 12.79 8.18
N ARG A 290 -7.08 13.50 7.87
CA ARG A 290 -6.87 14.16 6.59
C ARG A 290 -5.94 13.29 5.73
N PHE A 291 -6.35 13.08 4.50
CA PHE A 291 -5.56 12.44 3.46
C PHE A 291 -5.22 13.48 2.38
N GLU A 292 -4.01 13.45 1.86
CA GLU A 292 -3.58 14.31 0.76
C GLU A 292 -2.68 13.53 -0.19
N VAL A 293 -2.73 13.81 -1.48
CA VAL A 293 -1.74 13.32 -2.44
C VAL A 293 -0.48 14.15 -2.33
N VAL A 294 0.66 13.49 -2.41
CA VAL A 294 1.96 14.14 -2.67
C VAL A 294 2.43 13.66 -4.04
N PRO A 295 2.28 14.50 -5.08
CA PRO A 295 2.63 14.12 -6.43
C PRO A 295 4.11 13.84 -6.57
N ALA A 296 4.45 12.89 -7.42
CA ALA A 296 5.83 12.55 -7.77
C ALA A 296 6.74 12.23 -6.56
N ALA A 297 6.16 11.73 -5.46
CA ALA A 297 6.87 11.52 -4.20
C ALA A 297 7.96 10.45 -4.29
N LEU A 298 7.79 9.47 -5.16
CA LEU A 298 8.68 8.32 -5.29
C LEU A 298 9.15 8.12 -6.74
N ARG A 299 10.37 7.66 -6.88
CA ARG A 299 10.91 7.11 -8.13
C ARG A 299 11.02 5.60 -7.98
N ILE A 300 10.26 4.85 -8.75
CA ILE A 300 10.22 3.38 -8.65
C ILE A 300 10.72 2.75 -9.94
N ALA A 301 11.60 1.75 -9.82
CA ALA A 301 12.10 1.00 -10.97
C ALA A 301 10.94 0.29 -11.70
N SER A 302 10.76 0.55 -12.99
CA SER A 302 9.66 0.05 -13.80
C SER A 302 10.13 -0.41 -15.17
N ALA A 303 9.44 -1.44 -15.71
CA ALA A 303 9.65 -1.86 -17.09
C ALA A 303 8.92 -0.95 -18.11
N ARG A 304 7.91 -0.19 -17.66
CA ARG A 304 7.09 0.72 -18.48
C ARG A 304 7.48 2.16 -18.22
N VAL A 305 7.45 2.99 -19.27
CA VAL A 305 7.56 4.45 -19.18
C VAL A 305 6.14 4.99 -19.07
N GLY A 306 5.83 5.77 -18.01
CA GLY A 306 4.52 6.37 -17.79
C GLY A 306 3.50 5.32 -17.30
N ALA A 307 3.58 4.97 -16.02
CA ALA A 307 2.52 4.24 -15.33
C ALA A 307 1.49 5.25 -14.79
#